data_974669c1e0f2192dea87d34dbc2a0d61
#
_entry.id   974669c1e0f2192dea87d34dbc2a0d61
#
_cell.length_a   1.000
_cell.length_b   1.000
_cell.length_c   1.000
_cell.angle_alpha   90.00
_cell.angle_beta   90.00
_cell.angle_gamma   90.00
#
_symmetry.space_group_name_H-M   'P 1'
#
loop_
_entity.id
_entity.type
_entity.pdbx_description
1 polymer ?
#
loop_
_entity_poly.entity_id
_entity_poly.type
_entity_poly.pdbx_seq_one_letter_code
_entity_poly.pdbx_strand_id
1 'polypeptide(L)'
;MNVNRKVGTAFEKDLCLSLSGCGFWAHNLAQNSQGQPFDVIAARNGVSYPIDCKDCSKNIFKMERIEENQFSAMTLWKETGNGEGWFAIRLITGEVRFISFSTLLELSVLRTVLSANDIRRYGITLGEWVSQCK
;
A
#
# COMPACT_ATOMS: atom_id res chain seq x y z
N MET A 1 -23.35 -4.03 0.17
CA MET A 1 -21.91 -3.68 0.06
C MET A 1 -21.70 -2.34 0.73
N ASN A 2 -20.74 -2.23 1.62
CA ASN A 2 -20.52 -0.96 2.27
C ASN A 2 -19.73 0.01 1.38
N VAL A 3 -19.92 1.30 1.62
CA VAL A 3 -19.33 2.38 0.79
C VAL A 3 -17.80 2.36 0.86
N ASN A 4 -17.23 2.09 2.03
CA ASN A 4 -15.76 2.09 2.21
C ASN A 4 -15.08 1.00 1.37
N ARG A 5 -15.69 -0.18 1.29
CA ARG A 5 -15.16 -1.26 0.47
C ARG A 5 -15.20 -0.91 -1.02
N LYS A 6 -16.28 -0.27 -1.46
CA LYS A 6 -16.43 0.16 -2.85
C LYS A 6 -15.38 1.20 -3.24
N VAL A 7 -15.12 2.16 -2.36
CA VAL A 7 -14.11 3.20 -2.55
C VAL A 7 -12.71 2.58 -2.59
N GLY A 8 -12.41 1.67 -1.67
CA GLY A 8 -11.13 0.95 -1.63
C GLY A 8 -10.88 0.17 -2.91
N THR A 9 -11.90 -0.55 -3.42
CA THR A 9 -11.78 -1.30 -4.67
C THR A 9 -11.51 -0.38 -5.85
N ALA A 10 -12.13 0.80 -5.90
CA ALA A 10 -11.88 1.77 -6.96
C ALA A 10 -10.43 2.27 -6.93
N PHE A 11 -9.89 2.56 -5.76
CA PHE A 11 -8.48 2.96 -5.63
C PHE A 11 -7.53 1.85 -6.10
N GLU A 12 -7.79 0.61 -5.70
CA GLU A 12 -6.98 -0.54 -6.13
C GLU A 12 -6.93 -0.66 -7.65
N LYS A 13 -8.07 -0.52 -8.31
CA LYS A 13 -8.15 -0.55 -9.78
C LYS A 13 -7.38 0.59 -10.42
N ASP A 14 -7.55 1.80 -9.91
CA ASP A 14 -6.84 2.98 -10.41
C ASP A 14 -5.33 2.80 -10.27
N LEU A 15 -4.88 2.27 -9.14
CA LEU A 15 -3.47 2.01 -8.90
C LEU A 15 -2.92 0.97 -9.89
N CYS A 16 -3.65 -0.12 -10.11
CA CYS A 16 -3.25 -1.15 -11.08
C CYS A 16 -3.11 -0.57 -12.48
N LEU A 17 -4.04 0.29 -12.91
CA LEU A 17 -3.97 0.94 -14.22
C LEU A 17 -2.75 1.85 -14.32
N SER A 18 -2.48 2.64 -13.28
CA SER A 18 -1.32 3.53 -13.25
C SER A 18 -0.01 2.73 -13.32
N LEU A 19 0.09 1.65 -12.55
CA LEU A 19 1.29 0.80 -12.56
C LEU A 19 1.46 0.07 -13.90
N SER A 20 0.36 -0.39 -14.50
CA SER A 20 0.41 -1.01 -15.83
C SER A 20 0.94 -0.04 -16.86
N GLY A 21 0.55 1.23 -16.78
CA GLY A 21 1.07 2.30 -17.64
C GLY A 21 2.56 2.57 -17.42
N CYS A 22 3.11 2.15 -16.29
CA CYS A 22 4.54 2.27 -15.97
C CYS A 22 5.34 0.99 -16.25
N GLY A 23 4.73 0.03 -16.93
CA GLY A 23 5.41 -1.20 -17.35
C GLY A 23 5.37 -2.34 -16.32
N PHE A 24 4.46 -2.28 -15.34
CA PHE A 24 4.26 -3.36 -14.38
C PHE A 24 3.17 -4.31 -14.84
N TRP A 25 3.31 -5.57 -14.50
CA TRP A 25 2.19 -6.49 -14.42
C TRP A 25 1.57 -6.24 -13.03
N ALA A 26 0.37 -5.70 -12.98
CA ALA A 26 -0.27 -5.33 -11.72
C ALA A 26 -1.70 -5.86 -11.66
N HIS A 27 -2.03 -6.55 -10.57
CA HIS A 27 -3.34 -7.16 -10.38
C HIS A 27 -3.84 -6.99 -8.95
N ASN A 28 -5.15 -6.81 -8.82
CA ASN A 28 -5.84 -6.92 -7.54
C ASN A 28 -5.94 -8.37 -7.12
N LEU A 29 -5.76 -8.62 -5.83
CA LEU A 29 -6.05 -9.93 -5.26
C LEU A 29 -7.55 -10.02 -4.95
N ALA A 30 -8.13 -11.19 -5.20
CA ALA A 30 -9.54 -11.42 -4.93
C ALA A 30 -9.84 -11.43 -3.43
N GLN A 31 -10.94 -10.82 -3.02
CA GLN A 31 -11.41 -10.88 -1.65
C GLN A 31 -11.84 -12.31 -1.29
N ASN A 32 -11.54 -12.73 -0.07
CA ASN A 32 -12.00 -14.00 0.47
C ASN A 32 -12.44 -13.83 1.93
N SER A 33 -13.05 -14.87 2.49
CA SER A 33 -13.62 -14.83 3.83
C SER A 33 -12.58 -14.68 4.94
N GLN A 34 -11.32 -15.01 4.67
CA GLN A 34 -10.23 -14.91 5.63
C GLN A 34 -9.46 -13.59 5.51
N GLY A 35 -9.88 -12.71 4.59
CA GLY A 35 -9.15 -11.51 4.22
C GLY A 35 -7.97 -11.86 3.31
N GLN A 36 -7.42 -10.86 2.68
CA GLN A 36 -6.27 -11.02 1.79
C GLN A 36 -5.02 -10.45 2.46
N PRO A 37 -3.84 -11.00 2.15
CA PRO A 37 -2.60 -10.55 2.78
C PRO A 37 -2.22 -9.12 2.38
N PHE A 38 -2.58 -8.73 1.15
CA PHE A 38 -2.42 -7.37 0.61
C PHE A 38 -3.33 -7.25 -0.61
N ASP A 39 -3.50 -6.04 -1.13
CA ASP A 39 -4.53 -5.74 -2.13
C ASP A 39 -4.05 -5.92 -3.55
N VAL A 40 -2.80 -5.59 -3.85
CA VAL A 40 -2.24 -5.55 -5.19
C VAL A 40 -0.88 -6.22 -5.22
N ILE A 41 -0.63 -6.99 -6.28
CA ILE A 41 0.72 -7.46 -6.59
C ILE A 41 1.19 -6.75 -7.87
N ALA A 42 2.36 -6.17 -7.83
CA ALA A 42 2.97 -5.51 -8.99
C ALA A 42 4.32 -6.15 -9.27
N ALA A 43 4.54 -6.55 -10.51
CA ALA A 43 5.77 -7.23 -10.90
C ALA A 43 6.38 -6.58 -12.13
N ARG A 44 7.71 -6.41 -12.11
CA ARG A 44 8.47 -5.86 -13.21
C ARG A 44 9.92 -6.35 -13.11
N ASN A 45 10.50 -6.73 -14.24
CA ASN A 45 11.90 -7.15 -14.32
C ASN A 45 12.30 -8.27 -13.34
N GLY A 46 11.37 -9.21 -13.12
CA GLY A 46 11.62 -10.36 -12.24
C GLY A 46 11.47 -10.06 -10.75
N VAL A 47 11.02 -8.86 -10.38
CA VAL A 47 10.80 -8.48 -8.98
C VAL A 47 9.32 -8.21 -8.75
N SER A 48 8.79 -8.77 -7.67
CA SER A 48 7.39 -8.59 -7.27
C SER A 48 7.28 -7.73 -6.03
N TYR A 49 6.27 -6.87 -6.01
CA TYR A 49 6.02 -5.92 -4.92
C TYR A 49 4.60 -6.10 -4.40
N PRO A 50 4.43 -6.52 -3.13
CA PRO A 50 3.11 -6.57 -2.51
C PRO A 50 2.74 -5.15 -2.03
N ILE A 51 1.54 -4.71 -2.36
CA ILE A 51 1.07 -3.37 -2.04
C ILE A 51 -0.29 -3.47 -1.37
N ASP A 52 -0.42 -2.89 -0.18
CA ASP A 52 -1.70 -2.71 0.46
C ASP A 52 -2.19 -1.28 0.20
N CYS A 53 -3.45 -1.14 -0.15
CA CYS A 53 -4.05 0.15 -0.53
C CYS A 53 -4.92 0.67 0.60
N LYS A 54 -4.66 1.90 1.03
CA LYS A 54 -5.45 2.58 2.08
C LYS A 54 -5.95 3.91 1.56
N ASP A 55 -7.26 4.10 1.58
CA ASP A 55 -7.89 5.36 1.16
C ASP A 55 -8.22 6.18 2.42
N CYS A 56 -7.68 7.38 2.52
CA CYS A 56 -7.81 8.22 3.70
C CYS A 56 -8.80 9.36 3.45
N SER A 57 -10.06 9.11 3.77
CA SER A 57 -11.13 10.09 3.55
C SER A 57 -11.04 11.34 4.44
N LYS A 58 -10.26 11.28 5.52
CA LYS A 58 -10.09 12.39 6.48
C LYS A 58 -8.67 12.92 6.55
N ASN A 59 -7.81 12.59 5.60
CA ASN A 59 -6.40 12.97 5.58
C ASN A 59 -5.62 12.57 6.83
N ILE A 60 -6.06 11.50 7.49
CA ILE A 60 -5.32 10.88 8.58
C ILE A 60 -5.27 9.37 8.35
N PHE A 61 -4.17 8.77 8.75
CA PHE A 61 -4.00 7.33 8.71
C PHE A 61 -3.78 6.82 10.12
N LYS A 62 -4.71 6.01 10.62
CA LYS A 62 -4.59 5.39 11.93
C LYS A 62 -3.81 4.10 11.79
N MET A 63 -2.79 3.90 12.63
CA MET A 63 -1.94 2.70 12.57
C MET A 63 -2.73 1.41 12.80
N GLU A 64 -3.85 1.47 13.52
CA GLU A 64 -4.74 0.32 13.72
C GLU A 64 -5.35 -0.22 12.43
N ARG A 65 -5.30 0.55 11.34
CA ARG A 65 -5.75 0.09 10.02
C ARG A 65 -4.80 -0.91 9.38
N ILE A 66 -3.60 -1.08 9.93
CA ILE A 66 -2.72 -2.18 9.53
C ILE A 66 -3.22 -3.43 10.23
N GLU A 67 -3.87 -4.30 9.49
CA GLU A 67 -4.46 -5.51 10.04
C GLU A 67 -3.39 -6.56 10.34
N GLU A 68 -3.68 -7.44 11.30
CA GLU A 68 -2.75 -8.47 11.73
C GLU A 68 -2.32 -9.38 10.57
N ASN A 69 -3.25 -9.76 9.71
CA ASN A 69 -2.94 -10.59 8.55
C ASN A 69 -2.03 -9.88 7.55
N GLN A 70 -2.17 -8.57 7.39
CA GLN A 70 -1.30 -7.75 6.52
C GLN A 70 0.10 -7.65 7.11
N PHE A 71 0.19 -7.40 8.41
CA PHE A 71 1.44 -7.38 9.13
C PHE A 71 2.20 -8.70 8.97
N SER A 72 1.52 -9.81 9.24
CA SER A 72 2.10 -11.16 9.16
C SER A 72 2.54 -11.49 7.74
N ALA A 73 1.73 -11.15 6.75
CA ALA A 73 2.03 -11.45 5.35
C ALA A 73 3.25 -10.66 4.85
N MET A 74 3.35 -9.38 5.17
CA MET A 74 4.47 -8.56 4.74
C MET A 74 5.77 -8.92 5.46
N THR A 75 5.67 -9.32 6.74
CA THR A 75 6.81 -9.84 7.49
C THR A 75 7.33 -11.13 6.85
N LEU A 76 6.44 -12.07 6.58
CA LEU A 76 6.80 -13.34 5.95
C LEU A 76 7.39 -13.13 4.56
N TRP A 77 6.81 -12.22 3.78
CA TRP A 77 7.33 -11.87 2.45
C TRP A 77 8.81 -11.49 2.52
N LYS A 78 9.16 -10.64 3.46
CA LYS A 78 10.53 -10.18 3.63
C LYS A 78 11.44 -11.31 4.16
N GLU A 79 10.97 -12.07 5.14
CA GLU A 79 11.74 -13.18 5.75
C GLU A 79 12.03 -14.31 4.78
N THR A 80 11.24 -14.47 3.74
CA THR A 80 11.44 -15.53 2.73
C THR A 80 12.35 -15.09 1.59
N GLY A 81 13.09 -14.00 1.76
CA GLY A 81 14.09 -13.55 0.80
C GLY A 81 13.57 -12.59 -0.25
N ASN A 82 12.37 -12.12 -0.09
CA ASN A 82 11.79 -11.09 -0.96
C ASN A 82 12.08 -9.69 -0.39
N GLY A 83 11.75 -8.68 -1.16
CA GLY A 83 12.01 -7.31 -0.74
C GLY A 83 10.94 -6.75 0.18
N GLU A 84 10.86 -5.45 0.18
CA GLU A 84 9.95 -4.67 1.02
C GLU A 84 8.51 -4.79 0.55
N GLY A 85 7.57 -4.88 1.48
CA GLY A 85 6.15 -4.65 1.22
C GLY A 85 5.85 -3.15 1.29
N TRP A 86 4.77 -2.72 0.66
CA TRP A 86 4.44 -1.30 0.55
C TRP A 86 2.98 -1.02 0.88
N PHE A 87 2.74 0.17 1.43
CA PHE A 87 1.41 0.71 1.61
C PHE A 87 1.25 1.91 0.69
N ALA A 88 0.26 1.84 -0.20
CA ALA A 88 -0.12 2.98 -1.04
C ALA A 88 -1.28 3.69 -0.34
N ILE A 89 -1.06 4.92 0.07
CA ILE A 89 -2.03 5.71 0.81
C ILE A 89 -2.51 6.85 -0.07
N ARG A 90 -3.82 6.89 -0.33
CA ARG A 90 -4.45 7.97 -1.10
C ARG A 90 -5.07 8.99 -0.14
N LEU A 91 -4.65 10.23 -0.29
CA LEU A 91 -5.20 11.35 0.47
C LEU A 91 -6.49 11.87 -0.19
N ILE A 92 -7.23 12.71 0.54
CA ILE A 92 -8.50 13.27 0.05
C ILE A 92 -8.33 14.08 -1.25
N THR A 93 -7.16 14.64 -1.49
CA THR A 93 -6.82 15.36 -2.73
C THR A 93 -6.66 14.45 -3.94
N GLY A 94 -6.64 13.13 -3.74
CA GLY A 94 -6.30 12.16 -4.77
C GLY A 94 -4.81 11.84 -4.84
N GLU A 95 -4.00 12.56 -4.11
CA GLU A 95 -2.56 12.33 -4.02
C GLU A 95 -2.27 10.95 -3.42
N VAL A 96 -1.37 10.19 -4.02
CA VAL A 96 -0.97 8.87 -3.55
C VAL A 96 0.47 8.92 -3.07
N ARG A 97 0.72 8.37 -1.89
CA ARG A 97 2.07 8.23 -1.33
C ARG A 97 2.32 6.76 -0.98
N PHE A 98 3.52 6.30 -1.31
CA PHE A 98 3.97 4.95 -0.98
C PHE A 98 4.86 5.02 0.24
N ILE A 99 4.52 4.26 1.27
CA ILE A 99 5.32 4.13 2.48
C ILE A 99 5.70 2.66 2.63
N SER A 100 6.99 2.38 2.85
CA SER A 100 7.44 1.01 3.04
C SER A 100 6.89 0.44 4.35
N PHE A 101 6.71 -0.87 4.38
CA PHE A 101 6.27 -1.57 5.57
C PHE A 101 7.23 -1.32 6.74
N SER A 102 8.53 -1.36 6.50
CA SER A 102 9.54 -1.10 7.54
C SER A 102 9.39 0.31 8.13
N THR A 103 9.18 1.32 7.28
CA THR A 103 8.98 2.69 7.73
C THR A 103 7.71 2.81 8.58
N LEU A 104 6.61 2.18 8.15
CA LEU A 104 5.38 2.18 8.94
C LEU A 104 5.56 1.52 10.30
N LEU A 105 6.31 0.41 10.38
CA LEU A 105 6.60 -0.24 11.65
C LEU A 105 7.37 0.68 12.59
N GLU A 106 8.39 1.35 12.08
CA GLU A 106 9.16 2.31 12.88
C GLU A 106 8.27 3.44 13.39
N LEU A 107 7.43 4.00 12.52
CA LEU A 107 6.52 5.07 12.90
C LEU A 107 5.48 4.61 13.91
N SER A 108 5.02 3.36 13.84
CA SER A 108 4.00 2.82 14.73
C SER A 108 4.49 2.70 16.19
N VAL A 109 5.79 2.63 16.41
CA VAL A 109 6.37 2.63 17.74
C VAL A 109 6.20 4.01 18.41
N LEU A 110 6.23 5.08 17.61
CA LEU A 110 6.23 6.45 18.11
C LEU A 110 4.87 7.14 17.99
N ARG A 111 3.99 6.67 17.10
CA ARG A 111 2.74 7.34 16.76
C ARG A 111 1.61 6.35 16.54
N THR A 112 0.40 6.75 16.90
CA THR A 112 -0.81 5.98 16.62
C THR A 112 -1.52 6.48 15.36
N VAL A 113 -1.19 7.69 14.91
CA VAL A 113 -1.84 8.37 13.78
C VAL A 113 -0.80 9.11 12.96
N LEU A 114 -0.94 9.08 11.64
CA LEU A 114 -0.17 9.91 10.72
C LEU A 114 -1.09 10.97 10.12
N SER A 115 -0.65 12.23 10.15
CA SER A 115 -1.32 13.33 9.45
C SER A 115 -0.99 13.28 7.95
N ALA A 116 -1.69 14.10 7.15
CA ALA A 116 -1.35 14.24 5.74
C ALA A 116 0.10 14.69 5.55
N ASN A 117 0.59 15.60 6.39
CA ASN A 117 1.97 16.07 6.33
C ASN A 117 2.96 14.94 6.66
N ASP A 118 2.63 14.10 7.65
CA ASP A 118 3.44 12.92 7.97
C ASP A 118 3.51 11.96 6.78
N ILE A 119 2.37 11.72 6.14
CA ILE A 119 2.30 10.82 4.98
C ILE A 119 3.15 11.36 3.84
N ARG A 120 3.12 12.67 3.59
CA ARG A 120 3.96 13.30 2.57
C ARG A 120 5.44 13.26 2.93
N ARG A 121 5.76 13.42 4.22
CA ARG A 121 7.14 13.45 4.70
C ARG A 121 7.80 12.07 4.61
N TYR A 122 7.09 11.03 5.01
CA TYR A 122 7.65 9.66 5.08
C TYR A 122 7.33 8.81 3.87
N GLY A 123 6.38 9.25 3.04
CA GLY A 123 5.99 8.58 1.82
C GLY A 123 6.62 9.19 0.58
N ILE A 124 6.71 8.40 -0.47
CA ILE A 124 7.22 8.85 -1.77
C ILE A 124 6.08 8.84 -2.79
N THR A 125 6.20 9.67 -3.83
CA THR A 125 5.20 9.73 -4.90
C THR A 125 5.22 8.45 -5.73
N LEU A 126 4.17 8.23 -6.51
CA LEU A 126 4.12 7.12 -7.47
C LEU A 126 5.33 7.15 -8.41
N GLY A 127 5.66 8.31 -8.97
CA GLY A 127 6.79 8.46 -9.87
C GLY A 127 8.11 8.11 -9.20
N GLU A 128 8.32 8.57 -7.97
CA GLU A 128 9.51 8.25 -7.19
C GLU A 128 9.58 6.74 -6.87
N TRP A 129 8.43 6.15 -6.52
CA TRP A 129 8.36 4.72 -6.23
C TRP A 129 8.71 3.89 -7.46
N VAL A 130 8.13 4.21 -8.61
CA VAL A 130 8.41 3.53 -9.88
C VAL A 130 9.90 3.66 -10.24
N SER A 131 10.48 4.84 -10.04
CA SER A 131 11.90 5.09 -10.34
C SER A 131 12.86 4.28 -9.48
N GLN A 132 12.50 4.00 -8.23
CA GLN A 132 13.37 3.21 -7.34
C GLN A 132 13.18 1.71 -7.51
N CYS A 133 12.11 1.25 -8.17
CA CYS A 133 11.90 -0.15 -8.51
C CYS A 133 12.87 -0.60 -9.61
N LYS A 134 13.26 -1.85 -9.55
CA LYS A 134 14.10 -2.46 -10.59
C LYS A 134 13.33 -2.72 -11.87
#